data_0e148d8d4361703e33496ce9406fbe0d
#
_entry.id   0e148d8d4361703e33496ce9406fbe0d
#
_cell.length_a   1.000
_cell.length_b   1.000
_cell.length_c   1.000
_cell.angle_alpha   90.00
_cell.angle_beta   90.00
_cell.angle_gamma   90.00
#
_symmetry.space_group_name_H-M   'P 1'
#
loop_
_entity.id
_entity.type
_entity.pdbx_description
1 polymer ?
#
loop_
_entity_poly.entity_id
_entity_poly.type
_entity_poly.pdbx_seq_one_letter_code
_entity_poly.pdbx_strand_id
1 'polypeptide(L)'
;LFFDDDDRVYLSLATLLPKSVVPQGFAIGVYAMEIDLASGKAISAPTLVRHSTHGASVAEGPHIFKKNGYHYISIAEGGTEKDHQQWIFRSSTGPLGPYEEPPPGVNPILHNGISAEIQQTGHMDMVEGPDGQWWAVYLAIRGGRYEEGGWSQLGRETFLSPMEWVDGWPRVNHGKPVEINDPTSASLVRSSEEITEVLPFQPATGKEPRVGRQSCH
;
A
#
# COMPACT_ATOMS: atom_id res chain seq x y z
N LEU A 1 4.89 9.60 3.39
CA LEU A 1 4.61 10.50 4.52
C LEU A 1 3.19 10.31 5.00
N PHE A 2 2.97 10.35 6.30
CA PHE A 2 1.67 10.37 6.94
C PHE A 2 1.54 11.64 7.78
N PHE A 3 0.44 12.37 7.60
CA PHE A 3 0.10 13.58 8.34
C PHE A 3 -1.03 13.24 9.31
N ASP A 4 -0.72 13.25 10.61
CA ASP A 4 -1.73 12.94 11.65
C ASP A 4 -2.60 14.17 11.99
N ASP A 5 -3.70 13.95 12.68
CA ASP A 5 -4.67 14.99 13.03
C ASP A 5 -4.11 16.05 13.99
N ASP A 6 -3.00 15.76 14.67
CA ASP A 6 -2.31 16.66 15.59
C ASP A 6 -1.14 17.45 14.95
N ASP A 7 -1.15 17.53 13.61
CA ASP A 7 -0.15 18.21 12.79
C ASP A 7 1.28 17.56 12.83
N ARG A 8 1.44 16.40 13.46
CA ARG A 8 2.69 15.62 13.40
C ARG A 8 2.82 14.90 12.08
N VAL A 9 4.04 14.79 11.60
CA VAL A 9 4.36 14.14 10.33
C VAL A 9 5.27 12.94 10.57
N TYR A 10 4.89 11.83 9.95
CA TYR A 10 5.62 10.57 10.06
C TYR A 10 6.14 10.13 8.70
N LEU A 11 7.38 9.66 8.70
CA LEU A 11 8.00 9.00 7.55
C LEU A 11 8.04 7.50 7.81
N SER A 12 7.47 6.72 6.91
CA SER A 12 7.71 5.28 6.82
C SER A 12 8.59 4.96 5.62
N LEU A 13 9.50 4.04 5.79
CA LEU A 13 10.44 3.63 4.74
C LEU A 13 10.86 2.17 4.90
N ALA A 14 11.24 1.56 3.79
CA ALA A 14 11.83 0.22 3.77
C ALA A 14 13.35 0.31 3.64
N THR A 15 14.06 -0.50 4.41
CA THR A 15 15.54 -0.53 4.36
C THR A 15 16.08 -1.90 4.78
N LEU A 16 17.34 -2.13 4.47
CA LEU A 16 18.05 -3.33 4.90
C LEU A 16 18.06 -3.44 6.43
N LEU A 17 17.71 -4.62 6.92
CA LEU A 17 17.77 -4.92 8.34
C LEU A 17 19.20 -5.17 8.79
N PRO A 18 19.59 -4.65 9.96
CA PRO A 18 20.92 -4.89 10.53
C PRO A 18 21.07 -6.34 10.98
N LYS A 19 22.32 -6.81 11.07
CA LYS A 19 22.64 -8.17 11.53
C LYS A 19 22.20 -8.47 12.97
N SER A 20 21.95 -7.47 13.78
CA SER A 20 21.33 -7.62 15.10
C SER A 20 19.87 -8.08 15.05
N VAL A 21 19.18 -7.81 13.96
CA VAL A 21 17.77 -8.24 13.72
C VAL A 21 17.74 -9.51 12.88
N VAL A 22 18.55 -9.57 11.80
CA VAL A 22 18.65 -10.74 10.90
C VAL A 22 20.11 -11.19 10.86
N PRO A 23 20.54 -12.10 11.74
CA PRO A 23 21.93 -12.52 11.86
C PRO A 23 22.52 -13.11 10.58
N GLN A 24 21.71 -13.84 9.81
CA GLN A 24 22.12 -14.48 8.56
C GLN A 24 21.18 -14.11 7.42
N GLY A 25 21.74 -14.08 6.19
CA GLY A 25 20.98 -13.78 5.00
C GLY A 25 20.75 -12.29 4.79
N PHE A 26 19.70 -11.98 4.04
CA PHE A 26 19.26 -10.67 3.60
C PHE A 26 17.79 -10.50 4.01
N ALA A 27 17.44 -9.34 4.51
CA ALA A 27 16.04 -8.98 4.71
C ALA A 27 15.86 -7.45 4.59
N ILE A 28 14.70 -7.04 4.12
CA ILE A 28 14.22 -5.65 4.13
C ILE A 28 13.08 -5.57 5.13
N GLY A 29 13.11 -4.54 5.96
CA GLY A 29 12.06 -4.24 6.92
C GLY A 29 11.62 -2.79 6.85
N VAL A 30 10.47 -2.53 7.43
CA VAL A 30 9.85 -1.20 7.47
C VAL A 30 10.13 -0.53 8.79
N TYR A 31 10.65 0.68 8.71
CA TYR A 31 10.81 1.59 9.84
C TYR A 31 9.85 2.77 9.70
N ALA A 32 9.42 3.30 10.82
CA ALA A 32 8.68 4.55 10.90
C ALA A 32 9.32 5.49 11.94
N MET A 33 9.21 6.79 11.70
CA MET A 33 9.73 7.83 12.59
C MET A 33 8.96 9.12 12.41
N GLU A 34 8.88 9.92 13.45
CA GLU A 34 8.39 11.29 13.37
C GLU A 34 9.46 12.20 12.78
N ILE A 35 9.08 13.11 11.89
CA ILE A 35 9.98 14.05 11.24
C ILE A 35 9.51 15.50 11.40
N ASP A 36 10.47 16.41 11.47
CA ASP A 36 10.21 17.83 11.25
C ASP A 36 10.21 18.11 9.74
N LEU A 37 9.04 18.47 9.22
CA LEU A 37 8.86 18.64 7.78
C LEU A 37 9.69 19.83 7.22
N ALA A 38 9.90 20.87 8.02
CA ALA A 38 10.60 22.06 7.58
C ALA A 38 12.10 21.80 7.41
N SER A 39 12.71 21.06 8.32
CA SER A 39 14.14 20.72 8.27
C SER A 39 14.43 19.38 7.59
N GLY A 40 13.41 18.53 7.38
CA GLY A 40 13.56 17.17 6.89
C GLY A 40 14.25 16.22 7.85
N LYS A 41 14.38 16.58 9.14
CA LYS A 41 15.08 15.76 10.15
C LYS A 41 14.12 14.88 10.93
N ALA A 42 14.59 13.68 11.25
CA ALA A 42 13.91 12.84 12.23
C ALA A 42 13.98 13.49 13.62
N ILE A 43 12.85 13.56 14.32
CA ILE A 43 12.73 14.06 15.69
C ILE A 43 12.39 12.94 16.69
N SER A 44 12.09 11.74 16.19
CA SER A 44 12.05 10.51 16.98
C SER A 44 13.09 9.50 16.49
N ALA A 45 13.42 8.53 17.34
CA ALA A 45 14.24 7.39 16.90
C ALA A 45 13.45 6.55 15.88
N PRO A 46 14.12 6.00 14.84
CA PRO A 46 13.47 5.06 13.92
C PRO A 46 12.99 3.81 14.67
N THR A 47 11.71 3.48 14.50
CA THR A 47 11.09 2.28 15.08
C THR A 47 10.91 1.24 14.00
N LEU A 48 11.43 0.03 14.20
CA LEU A 48 11.15 -1.11 13.33
C LEU A 48 9.70 -1.54 13.54
N VAL A 49 8.84 -1.28 12.56
CA VAL A 49 7.39 -1.60 12.66
C VAL A 49 7.05 -2.95 12.04
N ARG A 50 7.83 -3.39 11.06
CA ARG A 50 7.61 -4.70 10.43
C ARG A 50 8.88 -5.24 9.75
N HIS A 51 9.08 -6.55 9.83
CA HIS A 51 9.89 -7.30 8.88
C HIS A 51 9.17 -8.59 8.50
N SER A 52 9.32 -9.01 7.24
CA SER A 52 8.70 -10.21 6.72
C SER A 52 9.59 -11.43 6.91
N THR A 53 8.96 -12.57 7.08
CA THR A 53 9.59 -13.91 6.97
C THR A 53 9.08 -14.66 5.74
N HIS A 54 8.25 -14.04 4.91
CA HIS A 54 7.69 -14.63 3.69
C HIS A 54 8.59 -14.42 2.47
N GLY A 55 8.60 -15.39 1.58
CA GLY A 55 9.29 -15.31 0.30
C GLY A 55 10.75 -14.88 0.45
N ALA A 56 11.14 -13.77 -0.17
CA ALA A 56 12.47 -13.19 -0.12
C ALA A 56 12.79 -12.46 1.20
N SER A 57 11.97 -12.57 2.23
CA SER A 57 12.07 -11.81 3.50
C SER A 57 12.08 -10.29 3.28
N VAL A 58 11.24 -9.83 2.38
CA VAL A 58 11.07 -8.41 2.03
C VAL A 58 9.75 -7.90 2.58
N ALA A 59 9.83 -6.80 3.34
CA ALA A 59 8.69 -5.95 3.71
C ALA A 59 9.01 -4.54 3.21
N GLU A 60 8.19 -4.00 2.30
CA GLU A 60 8.45 -2.74 1.62
C GLU A 60 7.16 -2.00 1.24
N GLY A 61 7.29 -0.82 0.61
CA GLY A 61 6.16 -0.01 0.16
C GLY A 61 5.17 0.34 1.27
N PRO A 62 5.61 0.84 2.44
CA PRO A 62 4.71 1.11 3.54
C PRO A 62 3.85 2.35 3.29
N HIS A 63 2.54 2.22 3.49
CA HIS A 63 1.59 3.32 3.53
C HIS A 63 0.87 3.34 4.87
N ILE A 64 1.00 4.47 5.61
CA ILE A 64 0.27 4.68 6.86
C ILE A 64 -0.94 5.56 6.59
N PHE A 65 -2.09 5.19 7.14
CA PHE A 65 -3.32 5.96 7.09
C PHE A 65 -4.14 5.78 8.38
N LYS A 66 -5.12 6.65 8.60
CA LYS A 66 -5.96 6.63 9.80
C LYS A 66 -7.42 6.39 9.42
N LYS A 67 -8.09 5.48 10.14
CA LYS A 67 -9.52 5.24 9.99
C LYS A 67 -10.12 4.77 11.30
N ASN A 68 -11.28 5.34 11.67
CA ASN A 68 -12.04 4.95 12.86
C ASN A 68 -11.20 4.86 14.15
N GLY A 69 -10.27 5.82 14.33
CA GLY A 69 -9.41 5.90 15.52
C GLY A 69 -8.21 4.94 15.52
N TYR A 70 -8.02 4.13 14.49
CA TYR A 70 -6.84 3.29 14.31
C TYR A 70 -5.89 3.85 13.26
N HIS A 71 -4.60 3.67 13.50
CA HIS A 71 -3.56 3.86 12.49
C HIS A 71 -3.31 2.51 11.81
N TYR A 72 -3.48 2.45 10.51
CA TYR A 72 -3.21 1.27 9.70
C TYR A 72 -1.87 1.45 8.99
N ILE A 73 -1.18 0.33 8.75
CA ILE A 73 -0.04 0.29 7.87
C ILE A 73 -0.24 -0.83 6.85
N SER A 74 -0.17 -0.47 5.57
CA SER A 74 -0.23 -1.38 4.43
C SER A 74 1.19 -1.63 3.94
N ILE A 75 1.56 -2.89 3.73
CA ILE A 75 2.95 -3.30 3.44
C ILE A 75 2.95 -4.39 2.37
N ALA A 76 3.79 -4.24 1.35
CA ALA A 76 4.09 -5.30 0.40
C ALA A 76 5.09 -6.28 1.03
N GLU A 77 4.81 -7.57 0.95
CA GLU A 77 5.68 -8.62 1.47
C GLU A 77 6.02 -9.67 0.41
N GLY A 78 7.08 -10.45 0.66
CA GLY A 78 7.47 -11.59 -0.17
C GLY A 78 8.38 -11.27 -1.35
N GLY A 79 8.68 -10.00 -1.59
CA GLY A 79 9.39 -9.55 -2.79
C GLY A 79 8.44 -9.40 -3.99
N THR A 80 8.96 -8.97 -5.13
CA THR A 80 8.16 -8.53 -6.28
C THR A 80 7.79 -9.64 -7.28
N GLU A 81 8.12 -10.89 -6.97
CA GLU A 81 7.90 -12.04 -7.85
C GLU A 81 6.74 -12.93 -7.34
N LYS A 82 6.90 -14.24 -7.42
CA LYS A 82 5.85 -15.25 -7.12
C LYS A 82 5.22 -15.15 -5.72
N ASP A 83 5.98 -14.65 -4.75
CA ASP A 83 5.53 -14.54 -3.36
C ASP A 83 5.00 -13.12 -3.04
N HIS A 84 4.88 -12.26 -4.05
CA HIS A 84 4.42 -10.89 -3.90
C HIS A 84 2.98 -10.84 -3.42
N GLN A 85 2.74 -10.11 -2.32
CA GLN A 85 1.45 -10.05 -1.64
C GLN A 85 1.34 -8.76 -0.81
N GLN A 86 0.13 -8.36 -0.47
CA GLN A 86 -0.12 -7.19 0.35
C GLN A 86 -0.65 -7.58 1.72
N TRP A 87 -0.10 -6.97 2.75
CA TRP A 87 -0.46 -7.17 4.15
C TRP A 87 -0.93 -5.89 4.79
N ILE A 88 -1.76 -6.01 5.83
CA ILE A 88 -2.29 -4.91 6.61
C ILE A 88 -2.13 -5.18 8.10
N PHE A 89 -1.81 -4.12 8.85
CA PHE A 89 -1.72 -4.14 10.30
C PHE A 89 -2.35 -2.86 10.83
N ARG A 90 -2.75 -2.82 12.10
CA ARG A 90 -3.26 -1.59 12.70
C ARG A 90 -2.74 -1.37 14.11
N SER A 91 -2.76 -0.12 14.56
CA SER A 91 -2.38 0.31 15.90
C SER A 91 -3.45 1.22 16.48
N SER A 92 -3.82 0.99 17.74
CA SER A 92 -4.68 1.89 18.51
C SER A 92 -3.89 2.97 19.27
N THR A 93 -2.56 2.91 19.25
CA THR A 93 -1.69 3.79 20.04
C THR A 93 -1.03 4.89 19.22
N GLY A 94 -0.80 4.67 17.92
CA GLY A 94 -0.21 5.68 17.04
C GLY A 94 0.52 5.12 15.83
N PRO A 95 1.06 6.02 14.98
CA PRO A 95 1.72 5.63 13.72
C PRO A 95 3.03 4.84 13.90
N LEU A 96 3.63 4.88 15.07
CA LEU A 96 4.84 4.12 15.39
C LEU A 96 4.55 2.73 15.98
N GLY A 97 3.26 2.36 16.11
CA GLY A 97 2.83 1.09 16.69
C GLY A 97 2.76 1.12 18.22
N PRO A 98 2.69 -0.05 18.89
CA PRO A 98 2.75 -1.36 18.29
C PRO A 98 1.58 -1.67 17.34
N TYR A 99 1.87 -2.38 16.27
CA TYR A 99 0.86 -2.83 15.31
C TYR A 99 0.39 -4.25 15.63
N GLU A 100 -0.92 -4.44 15.62
CA GLU A 100 -1.57 -5.75 15.76
C GLU A 100 -1.85 -6.36 14.39
N GLU A 101 -1.76 -7.69 14.31
CA GLU A 101 -2.19 -8.45 13.15
C GLU A 101 -3.71 -8.58 13.11
N PRO A 102 -4.31 -8.65 11.90
CA PRO A 102 -5.72 -8.95 11.78
C PRO A 102 -6.03 -10.40 12.20
N PRO A 103 -7.31 -10.72 12.40
CA PRO A 103 -7.73 -12.11 12.60
C PRO A 103 -7.22 -13.05 11.50
N PRO A 104 -7.03 -14.35 11.80
CA PRO A 104 -6.61 -15.34 10.81
C PRO A 104 -7.51 -15.33 9.57
N GLY A 105 -6.89 -15.38 8.38
CA GLY A 105 -7.58 -15.37 7.09
C GLY A 105 -7.85 -13.98 6.50
N VAL A 106 -7.46 -12.89 7.17
CA VAL A 106 -7.49 -11.54 6.59
C VAL A 106 -6.23 -11.28 5.78
N ASN A 107 -5.05 -11.48 6.36
CA ASN A 107 -3.79 -11.37 5.63
C ASN A 107 -3.45 -12.68 4.89
N PRO A 108 -2.87 -12.57 3.70
CA PRO A 108 -2.68 -11.36 2.91
C PRO A 108 -4.00 -10.81 2.36
N ILE A 109 -4.17 -9.48 2.36
CA ILE A 109 -5.39 -8.83 1.82
C ILE A 109 -5.45 -8.82 0.29
N LEU A 110 -4.32 -9.08 -0.36
CA LEU A 110 -4.21 -9.22 -1.80
C LEU A 110 -3.09 -10.21 -2.15
N HIS A 111 -3.44 -11.31 -2.80
CA HIS A 111 -2.49 -12.31 -3.29
C HIS A 111 -3.17 -13.25 -4.29
N ASN A 112 -2.70 -13.26 -5.52
CA ASN A 112 -3.28 -14.12 -6.58
C ASN A 112 -2.52 -15.42 -6.82
N GLY A 113 -1.33 -15.60 -6.28
CA GLY A 113 -0.50 -16.76 -6.59
C GLY A 113 -0.03 -16.80 -8.06
N ILE A 114 0.71 -17.85 -8.41
CA ILE A 114 1.43 -17.95 -9.69
C ILE A 114 0.66 -18.68 -10.81
N SER A 115 -0.44 -19.35 -10.49
CA SER A 115 -1.25 -20.09 -11.47
C SER A 115 -2.46 -19.30 -11.97
N ALA A 116 -2.65 -18.07 -11.49
CA ALA A 116 -3.71 -17.18 -11.94
C ALA A 116 -3.32 -16.44 -13.23
N GLU A 117 -4.30 -15.93 -13.95
CA GLU A 117 -4.07 -15.10 -15.13
C GLU A 117 -3.45 -13.75 -14.76
N ILE A 118 -3.86 -13.17 -13.64
CA ILE A 118 -3.21 -12.02 -13.00
C ILE A 118 -2.39 -12.55 -11.83
N GLN A 119 -1.10 -12.25 -11.82
CA GLN A 119 -0.12 -12.82 -10.89
C GLN A 119 0.70 -11.74 -10.21
N GLN A 120 1.43 -12.11 -9.15
CA GLN A 120 2.41 -11.25 -8.47
C GLN A 120 1.78 -9.94 -7.99
N THR A 121 0.56 -10.04 -7.46
CA THR A 121 -0.21 -8.89 -6.96
C THR A 121 0.34 -8.35 -5.66
N GLY A 122 0.54 -7.04 -5.55
CA GLY A 122 1.02 -6.41 -4.33
C GLY A 122 1.48 -4.97 -4.55
N HIS A 123 2.22 -4.44 -3.59
CA HIS A 123 2.73 -3.06 -3.56
C HIS A 123 1.60 -2.04 -3.74
N MET A 124 0.55 -2.23 -2.95
CA MET A 124 -0.75 -1.59 -3.07
C MET A 124 -0.78 -0.26 -2.30
N ASP A 125 -1.48 0.70 -2.87
CA ASP A 125 -2.01 1.86 -2.16
C ASP A 125 -3.54 1.85 -2.17
N MET A 126 -4.16 2.63 -1.29
CA MET A 126 -5.61 2.68 -1.10
C MET A 126 -6.12 4.11 -1.25
N VAL A 127 -7.27 4.25 -1.90
CA VAL A 127 -7.90 5.54 -2.09
C VAL A 127 -9.40 5.44 -1.87
N GLU A 128 -9.98 6.43 -1.19
CA GLU A 128 -11.42 6.61 -1.07
C GLU A 128 -11.90 7.54 -2.18
N GLY A 129 -12.84 7.06 -2.99
CA GLY A 129 -13.47 7.85 -4.03
C GLY A 129 -14.45 8.88 -3.46
N PRO A 130 -14.88 9.86 -4.27
CA PRO A 130 -15.83 10.89 -3.84
C PRO A 130 -17.20 10.35 -3.39
N ASP A 131 -17.54 9.15 -3.82
CA ASP A 131 -18.75 8.41 -3.47
C ASP A 131 -18.59 7.56 -2.18
N GLY A 132 -17.42 7.62 -1.53
CA GLY A 132 -17.09 6.81 -0.36
C GLY A 132 -16.68 5.38 -0.67
N GLN A 133 -16.63 5.00 -1.97
CA GLN A 133 -16.11 3.69 -2.38
C GLN A 133 -14.59 3.66 -2.25
N TRP A 134 -14.07 2.63 -1.59
CA TRP A 134 -12.63 2.41 -1.48
C TRP A 134 -12.11 1.56 -2.63
N TRP A 135 -10.90 1.89 -3.06
CA TRP A 135 -10.20 1.24 -4.15
C TRP A 135 -8.78 0.89 -3.76
N ALA A 136 -8.32 -0.25 -4.24
CA ALA A 136 -6.93 -0.69 -4.18
C ALA A 136 -6.27 -0.47 -5.54
N VAL A 137 -5.16 0.27 -5.57
CA VAL A 137 -4.28 0.44 -6.73
C VAL A 137 -3.01 -0.35 -6.47
N TYR A 138 -2.63 -1.27 -7.34
CA TYR A 138 -1.53 -2.19 -7.09
C TYR A 138 -0.81 -2.62 -8.36
N LEU A 139 0.35 -3.27 -8.19
CA LEU A 139 1.13 -3.86 -9.25
C LEU A 139 0.76 -5.33 -9.45
N ALA A 140 0.72 -5.77 -10.70
CA ALA A 140 0.59 -7.17 -11.07
C ALA A 140 1.16 -7.41 -12.49
N ILE A 141 1.25 -8.66 -12.90
CA ILE A 141 1.52 -9.04 -14.29
C ILE A 141 0.35 -9.82 -14.87
N ARG A 142 0.12 -9.67 -16.17
CA ARG A 142 -0.79 -10.48 -16.98
C ARG A 142 -0.02 -11.38 -17.92
N GLY A 143 -0.63 -12.50 -18.26
CA GLY A 143 -0.09 -13.43 -19.25
C GLY A 143 0.54 -14.63 -18.59
N GLY A 144 1.34 -15.39 -19.30
CA GLY A 144 1.78 -16.74 -18.99
C GLY A 144 2.02 -17.09 -17.52
N ARG A 145 1.79 -18.32 -17.17
CA ARG A 145 2.02 -18.82 -15.83
C ARG A 145 3.51 -18.80 -15.53
N TYR A 146 3.88 -18.37 -14.33
CA TYR A 146 5.28 -18.34 -13.90
C TYR A 146 5.97 -19.71 -14.04
N GLU A 147 5.24 -20.79 -13.72
CA GLU A 147 5.72 -22.17 -13.81
C GLU A 147 5.99 -22.63 -15.25
N GLU A 148 5.36 -22.00 -16.24
CA GLU A 148 5.53 -22.29 -17.66
C GLU A 148 6.62 -21.44 -18.31
N GLY A 149 7.37 -20.65 -17.51
CA GLY A 149 8.37 -19.72 -18.02
C GLY A 149 7.77 -18.51 -18.75
N GLY A 150 6.47 -18.30 -18.59
CA GLY A 150 5.73 -17.21 -19.20
C GLY A 150 5.98 -15.89 -18.48
N TRP A 151 6.93 -15.12 -18.99
CA TRP A 151 7.10 -13.73 -18.59
C TRP A 151 6.06 -12.85 -19.33
N SER A 152 5.43 -11.93 -18.61
CA SER A 152 4.64 -10.90 -19.28
C SER A 152 5.56 -10.04 -20.13
N GLN A 153 5.25 -9.92 -21.43
CA GLN A 153 5.99 -9.02 -22.33
C GLN A 153 5.78 -7.54 -21.97
N LEU A 154 4.69 -7.22 -21.28
CA LEU A 154 4.37 -5.88 -20.82
C LEU A 154 5.06 -5.53 -19.49
N GLY A 155 5.61 -6.54 -18.80
CA GLY A 155 6.15 -6.38 -17.46
C GLY A 155 5.03 -6.18 -16.42
N ARG A 156 5.31 -5.40 -15.38
CA ARG A 156 4.34 -5.05 -14.34
C ARG A 156 3.43 -3.95 -14.82
N GLU A 157 2.14 -4.14 -14.57
CA GLU A 157 1.08 -3.20 -14.93
C GLU A 157 0.38 -2.72 -13.66
N THR A 158 -0.32 -1.60 -13.76
CA THR A 158 -1.15 -1.05 -12.68
C THR A 158 -2.56 -1.59 -12.80
N PHE A 159 -3.07 -2.14 -11.71
CA PHE A 159 -4.43 -2.66 -11.58
C PHE A 159 -5.21 -1.86 -10.54
N LEU A 160 -6.53 -1.91 -10.66
CA LEU A 160 -7.47 -1.30 -9.75
C LEU A 160 -8.54 -2.33 -9.38
N SER A 161 -8.82 -2.47 -8.09
CA SER A 161 -9.91 -3.32 -7.59
C SER A 161 -10.72 -2.63 -6.52
N PRO A 162 -12.02 -2.92 -6.42
CA PRO A 162 -12.84 -2.41 -5.33
C PRO A 162 -12.35 -2.96 -4.00
N MET A 163 -12.54 -2.18 -2.95
CA MET A 163 -12.18 -2.55 -1.59
C MET A 163 -13.33 -2.22 -0.65
N GLU A 164 -13.57 -3.09 0.31
CA GLU A 164 -14.57 -2.90 1.36
C GLU A 164 -13.94 -3.02 2.74
N TRP A 165 -14.62 -2.51 3.76
CA TRP A 165 -14.23 -2.64 5.16
C TRP A 165 -15.14 -3.63 5.86
N VAL A 166 -14.58 -4.70 6.39
CA VAL A 166 -15.31 -5.75 7.12
C VAL A 166 -14.70 -5.88 8.52
N ASP A 167 -15.48 -5.66 9.55
CA ASP A 167 -15.06 -5.74 10.96
C ASP A 167 -13.82 -4.88 11.27
N GLY A 168 -13.70 -3.71 10.60
CA GLY A 168 -12.58 -2.80 10.75
C GLY A 168 -11.31 -3.19 10.02
N TRP A 169 -11.38 -4.15 9.08
CA TRP A 169 -10.25 -4.56 8.24
C TRP A 169 -10.59 -4.42 6.75
N PRO A 170 -9.62 -3.98 5.91
CA PRO A 170 -9.85 -3.85 4.48
C PRO A 170 -9.86 -5.23 3.82
N ARG A 171 -10.70 -5.39 2.81
CA ARG A 171 -10.81 -6.58 1.98
C ARG A 171 -10.84 -6.17 0.52
N VAL A 172 -9.82 -6.55 -0.24
CA VAL A 172 -9.71 -6.26 -1.67
C VAL A 172 -10.55 -7.29 -2.45
N ASN A 173 -11.25 -6.83 -3.48
CA ASN A 173 -12.05 -7.67 -4.39
C ASN A 173 -12.95 -8.68 -3.66
N HIS A 174 -13.60 -8.26 -2.58
CA HIS A 174 -14.45 -9.12 -1.74
C HIS A 174 -13.73 -10.37 -1.18
N GLY A 175 -12.40 -10.32 -1.04
CA GLY A 175 -11.57 -11.44 -0.60
C GLY A 175 -11.37 -12.54 -1.65
N LYS A 176 -11.67 -12.25 -2.92
CA LYS A 176 -11.47 -13.17 -4.04
C LYS A 176 -10.22 -12.82 -4.82
N PRO A 177 -9.60 -13.78 -5.51
CA PRO A 177 -8.57 -13.48 -6.49
C PRO A 177 -9.04 -12.47 -7.53
N VAL A 178 -8.13 -11.63 -8.00
CA VAL A 178 -8.41 -10.63 -9.03
C VAL A 178 -8.41 -11.29 -10.40
N GLU A 179 -9.37 -10.93 -11.25
CA GLU A 179 -9.53 -11.45 -12.62
C GLU A 179 -9.53 -10.31 -13.64
N ILE A 180 -9.14 -10.58 -14.90
CA ILE A 180 -9.06 -9.56 -15.97
C ILE A 180 -10.40 -8.90 -16.26
N ASN A 181 -11.49 -9.66 -16.15
CA ASN A 181 -12.83 -9.21 -16.51
C ASN A 181 -13.71 -8.96 -15.29
N ASP A 182 -13.15 -8.46 -14.19
CA ASP A 182 -13.97 -8.12 -13.04
C ASP A 182 -14.93 -6.97 -13.42
N PRO A 183 -16.25 -7.21 -13.48
CA PRO A 183 -17.23 -6.23 -13.93
C PRO A 183 -17.30 -5.00 -13.00
N THR A 184 -16.77 -5.08 -11.77
CA THR A 184 -16.73 -3.96 -10.83
C THR A 184 -15.65 -2.95 -11.19
N SER A 185 -14.58 -3.35 -11.88
CA SER A 185 -13.55 -2.44 -12.39
C SER A 185 -14.02 -1.64 -13.62
N ALA A 186 -15.02 -2.11 -14.33
CA ALA A 186 -15.55 -1.44 -15.54
C ALA A 186 -16.37 -0.18 -15.25
N SER A 187 -16.84 0.03 -14.03
CA SER A 187 -17.66 1.20 -13.68
C SER A 187 -16.87 2.51 -13.65
N LEU A 188 -15.56 2.46 -13.47
CA LEU A 188 -14.68 3.65 -13.47
C LEU A 188 -14.45 4.23 -14.88
N VAL A 189 -14.59 3.42 -15.94
CA VAL A 189 -14.36 3.88 -17.31
C VAL A 189 -15.47 4.78 -17.82
N ARG A 190 -16.63 4.79 -17.17
CA ARG A 190 -17.79 5.61 -17.61
C ARG A 190 -17.76 7.07 -17.15
N SER A 191 -16.90 7.43 -16.20
CA SER A 191 -16.76 8.83 -15.77
C SER A 191 -15.76 9.64 -16.60
N SER A 192 -15.09 9.04 -17.59
CA SER A 192 -14.11 9.72 -18.44
C SER A 192 -14.75 10.65 -19.49
N GLU A 193 -16.08 10.72 -19.61
CA GLU A 193 -16.75 11.63 -20.52
C GLU A 193 -16.85 13.09 -20.02
N GLU A 194 -16.44 13.36 -18.78
CA GLU A 194 -16.50 14.72 -18.20
C GLU A 194 -15.15 15.34 -17.82
N ILE A 195 -14.01 14.78 -18.18
CA ILE A 195 -12.74 15.50 -18.05
C ILE A 195 -12.53 16.38 -19.29
N THR A 196 -13.35 17.41 -19.44
CA THR A 196 -13.20 18.43 -20.48
C THR A 196 -12.41 19.65 -20.03
N GLU A 197 -11.96 19.73 -18.79
CA GLU A 197 -11.05 20.79 -18.35
C GLU A 197 -9.74 20.20 -17.81
N VAL A 198 -8.76 20.07 -18.68
CA VAL A 198 -7.35 20.02 -18.26
C VAL A 198 -7.03 21.42 -17.75
N LEU A 199 -7.03 21.62 -16.44
CA LEU A 199 -6.54 22.87 -15.86
C LEU A 199 -5.10 23.08 -16.34
N PRO A 200 -4.80 24.21 -17.01
CA PRO A 200 -3.44 24.46 -17.44
C PRO A 200 -2.53 24.53 -16.22
N PHE A 201 -1.42 23.81 -16.29
CA PHE A 201 -0.34 23.89 -15.28
C PHE A 201 0.06 25.38 -15.15
N GLN A 202 -0.29 25.99 -14.02
CA GLN A 202 0.20 27.31 -13.67
C GLN A 202 1.49 27.12 -12.85
N PRO A 203 2.64 27.61 -13.35
CA PRO A 203 3.86 27.60 -12.56
C PRO A 203 3.63 28.44 -11.30
N ALA A 204 4.01 27.91 -10.16
CA ALA A 204 3.87 28.56 -8.86
C ALA A 204 4.55 29.94 -8.90
N THR A 205 3.77 31.01 -8.89
CA THR A 205 4.27 32.34 -8.66
C THR A 205 4.51 32.49 -7.16
N GLY A 206 5.73 32.21 -6.70
CA GLY A 206 6.39 32.74 -5.51
C GLY A 206 5.64 32.90 -4.19
N LYS A 207 4.49 32.21 -3.99
CA LYS A 207 3.83 32.13 -2.68
C LYS A 207 3.79 30.67 -2.27
N GLU A 208 4.23 30.42 -1.04
CA GLU A 208 4.34 29.09 -0.41
C GLU A 208 3.11 28.23 -0.72
N PRO A 209 3.31 26.97 -1.18
CA PRO A 209 2.21 26.05 -1.37
C PRO A 209 1.59 25.77 -0.01
N ARG A 210 0.33 26.15 0.18
CA ARG A 210 -0.48 25.55 1.24
C ARG A 210 -0.64 24.07 0.84
N VAL A 211 0.06 23.21 1.54
CA VAL A 211 -0.16 21.77 1.47
C VAL A 211 -1.64 21.53 1.82
N GLY A 212 -2.41 21.17 0.81
CA GLY A 212 -3.82 20.83 1.01
C GLY A 212 -3.89 19.64 1.96
N ARG A 213 -4.57 19.82 3.09
CA ARG A 213 -4.91 18.70 3.97
C ARG A 213 -5.85 17.78 3.18
N GLN A 214 -5.39 16.61 2.83
CA GLN A 214 -6.30 15.51 2.53
C GLN A 214 -6.78 14.96 3.86
N SER A 215 -7.92 15.47 4.32
CA SER A 215 -8.65 14.84 5.41
C SER A 215 -9.35 13.62 4.84
N CYS A 216 -8.79 12.46 5.08
CA CYS A 216 -9.56 11.22 5.00
C CYS A 216 -10.50 11.21 6.22
N HIS A 217 -11.75 11.49 5.99
CA HIS A 217 -12.82 11.27 6.98
C HIS A 217 -13.21 9.78 7.04
#